data_e4244f35584f95cd09725364a7c1b885
#
_entry.id   e4244f35584f95cd09725364a7c1b885
#
_cell.length_a   1.000
_cell.length_b   1.000
_cell.length_c   1.000
_cell.angle_alpha   90.00
_cell.angle_beta   90.00
_cell.angle_gamma   90.00
#
_symmetry.space_group_name_H-M   'P 1'
#
loop_
_entity.id
_entity.type
_entity.pdbx_description
1 polymer ?
#
loop_
_entity_poly.entity_id
_entity_poly.type
_entity_poly.pdbx_seq_one_letter_code
_entity_poly.pdbx_strand_id
1 'polypeptide(L)'
;MHRFDARISVHGAIDACRHAIVCFGALKGLDHTLDIPTWTKPAFNGVVVGAIAMAIVGFTWGGWVTGGTARKNSATETSSGIATALTPYCVEKSKSDPLSAAVLVELKAAGPYSRSGIVEKAGWATPLGADKPNTALAKSCELEITKTL
;
A
#
# COMPACT_ATOMS: atom_id res chain seq x y z
N MET A 1 1.82 -0.37 30.78
CA MET A 1 0.48 -0.12 30.23
C MET A 1 0.46 1.32 29.70
N HIS A 2 0.96 1.56 28.51
CA HIS A 2 0.84 2.85 27.80
C HIS A 2 0.00 2.61 26.55
N ARG A 3 -1.23 3.06 26.60
CA ARG A 3 -2.14 3.17 25.46
C ARG A 3 -1.59 4.27 24.54
N PHE A 4 -1.01 3.89 23.43
CA PHE A 4 -0.72 4.82 22.33
C PHE A 4 -2.05 5.16 21.66
N ASP A 5 -2.63 6.31 22.04
CA ASP A 5 -3.76 6.94 21.37
C ASP A 5 -3.27 7.55 20.03
N ALA A 6 -3.22 6.71 19.00
CA ALA A 6 -2.99 7.17 17.63
C ALA A 6 -4.30 7.74 17.03
N ARG A 7 -4.95 8.65 17.74
CA ARG A 7 -5.87 9.62 17.13
C ARG A 7 -5.03 10.73 16.51
N ILE A 8 -4.29 10.42 15.46
CA ILE A 8 -3.79 11.45 14.55
C ILE A 8 -5.02 12.08 13.91
N SER A 9 -5.33 13.22 14.45
CA SER A 9 -6.49 14.03 14.17
C SER A 9 -6.54 14.35 12.68
N VAL A 10 -7.46 13.69 11.98
CA VAL A 10 -7.88 14.05 10.60
C VAL A 10 -8.32 15.51 10.54
N HIS A 11 -8.71 16.11 11.68
CA HIS A 11 -9.02 17.51 11.85
C HIS A 11 -7.82 18.43 11.58
N GLY A 12 -6.60 18.05 11.94
CA GLY A 12 -5.41 18.88 11.70
C GLY A 12 -5.05 19.00 10.20
N ALA A 13 -5.33 17.98 9.39
CA ALA A 13 -5.11 18.04 7.96
C ALA A 13 -6.16 18.90 7.24
N ILE A 14 -7.40 18.90 7.74
CA ILE A 14 -8.49 19.72 7.19
C ILE A 14 -8.29 21.19 7.55
N ASP A 15 -7.80 21.48 8.75
CA ASP A 15 -7.48 22.85 9.16
C ASP A 15 -6.27 23.41 8.40
N ALA A 16 -5.24 22.60 8.14
CA ALA A 16 -4.11 23.02 7.32
C ALA A 16 -4.52 23.35 5.87
N CYS A 17 -5.44 22.56 5.28
CA CYS A 17 -6.00 22.86 3.97
C CYS A 17 -6.88 24.11 3.97
N ARG A 18 -7.64 24.33 5.04
CA ARG A 18 -8.51 25.52 5.18
C ARG A 18 -7.67 26.79 5.31
N HIS A 19 -6.57 26.76 6.05
CA HIS A 19 -5.62 27.87 6.14
C HIS A 19 -4.90 28.14 4.81
N ALA A 20 -4.58 27.11 4.02
CA ALA A 20 -3.99 27.30 2.69
C ALA A 20 -4.96 27.98 1.72
N ILE A 21 -6.27 27.63 1.76
CA ILE A 21 -7.30 28.26 0.92
C ILE A 21 -7.57 29.70 1.37
N VAL A 22 -7.53 29.98 2.68
CA VAL A 22 -7.68 31.33 3.22
C VAL A 22 -6.46 32.19 2.88
N CYS A 23 -5.24 31.64 2.90
CA CYS A 23 -4.03 32.34 2.46
C CYS A 23 -4.09 32.66 0.96
N PHE A 24 -4.66 31.79 0.12
CA PHE A 24 -4.84 32.08 -1.30
C PHE A 24 -5.94 33.12 -1.56
N GLY A 25 -6.96 33.19 -0.69
CA GLY A 25 -8.01 34.21 -0.73
C GLY A 25 -7.53 35.59 -0.22
N ALA A 26 -6.61 35.63 0.72
CA ALA A 26 -6.04 36.86 1.25
C ALA A 26 -5.10 37.59 0.26
N LEU A 27 -4.56 36.86 -0.75
CA LEU A 27 -3.79 37.46 -1.84
C LEU A 27 -4.66 38.24 -2.83
N LYS A 28 -5.98 38.11 -2.78
CA LYS A 28 -6.91 38.84 -3.65
C LYS A 28 -7.17 40.27 -3.21
N GLY A 29 -6.70 40.67 -2.03
CA GLY A 29 -6.85 42.01 -1.47
C GLY A 29 -5.64 42.94 -1.63
N LEU A 30 -4.54 42.44 -2.18
CA LEU A 30 -3.39 43.28 -2.57
C LEU A 30 -3.52 43.67 -4.04
N ASP A 31 -4.53 44.49 -4.34
CA ASP A 31 -4.55 45.34 -5.54
C ASP A 31 -3.54 46.51 -5.39
N HIS A 32 -2.35 46.21 -4.95
CA HIS A 32 -1.22 47.02 -5.31
C HIS A 32 -0.94 46.71 -6.77
N THR A 33 -1.06 47.74 -7.61
CA THR A 33 -0.58 47.77 -8.98
C THR A 33 0.88 47.29 -9.00
N LEU A 34 1.05 45.94 -8.96
CA LEU A 34 2.30 45.30 -9.27
C LEU A 34 2.51 45.58 -10.74
N ASP A 35 3.30 46.63 -10.99
CA ASP A 35 3.85 46.90 -12.32
C ASP A 35 4.68 45.68 -12.72
N ILE A 36 4.00 44.69 -13.29
CA ILE A 36 4.59 43.39 -13.62
C ILE A 36 5.49 43.64 -14.82
N PRO A 37 6.82 43.65 -14.64
CA PRO A 37 7.73 43.96 -15.72
C PRO A 37 7.50 42.97 -16.87
N THR A 38 7.58 43.48 -18.10
CA THR A 38 7.27 42.72 -19.35
C THR A 38 8.04 41.42 -19.50
N TRP A 39 9.18 41.25 -18.81
CA TRP A 39 9.99 40.04 -18.81
C TRP A 39 9.38 38.87 -18.00
N THR A 40 8.40 39.12 -17.14
CA THR A 40 7.77 38.07 -16.34
C THR A 40 6.94 37.08 -17.16
N LYS A 41 6.36 37.53 -18.28
CA LYS A 41 5.61 36.67 -19.21
C LYS A 41 6.47 35.54 -19.77
N PRO A 42 7.66 35.81 -20.36
CA PRO A 42 8.53 34.73 -20.85
C PRO A 42 9.09 33.88 -19.70
N ALA A 43 9.35 34.46 -18.52
CA ALA A 43 9.81 33.73 -17.36
C ALA A 43 8.75 32.72 -16.87
N PHE A 44 7.48 33.11 -16.81
CA PHE A 44 6.39 32.22 -16.44
C PHE A 44 6.25 31.04 -17.40
N ASN A 45 6.34 31.28 -18.71
CA ASN A 45 6.31 30.22 -19.70
C ASN A 45 7.49 29.25 -19.52
N GLY A 46 8.68 29.74 -19.21
CA GLY A 46 9.85 28.91 -18.91
C GLY A 46 9.66 28.02 -17.69
N VAL A 47 9.05 28.55 -16.62
CA VAL A 47 8.72 27.77 -15.41
C VAL A 47 7.72 26.65 -15.72
N VAL A 48 6.67 26.95 -16.48
CA VAL A 48 5.66 25.93 -16.84
C VAL A 48 6.27 24.82 -17.70
N VAL A 49 7.02 25.16 -18.72
CA VAL A 49 7.70 24.19 -19.58
C VAL A 49 8.72 23.37 -18.79
N GLY A 50 9.50 24.02 -17.91
CA GLY A 50 10.45 23.35 -17.04
C GLY A 50 9.78 22.38 -16.05
N ALA A 51 8.65 22.76 -15.47
CA ALA A 51 7.89 21.89 -14.57
C ALA A 51 7.34 20.64 -15.29
N ILE A 52 6.83 20.81 -16.51
CA ILE A 52 6.36 19.68 -17.33
C ILE A 52 7.51 18.75 -17.69
N ALA A 53 8.64 19.29 -18.13
CA ALA A 53 9.82 18.49 -18.46
C ALA A 53 10.34 17.71 -17.24
N MET A 54 10.39 18.37 -16.07
CA MET A 54 10.80 17.75 -14.82
C MET A 54 9.82 16.65 -14.38
N ALA A 55 8.51 16.86 -14.56
CA ALA A 55 7.51 15.84 -14.27
C ALA A 55 7.69 14.62 -15.18
N ILE A 56 7.88 14.82 -16.49
CA ILE A 56 8.11 13.71 -17.42
C ILE A 56 9.35 12.90 -17.02
N VAL A 57 10.47 13.57 -16.76
CA VAL A 57 11.71 12.89 -16.34
C VAL A 57 11.52 12.19 -14.97
N GLY A 58 10.88 12.84 -14.01
CA GLY A 58 10.62 12.30 -12.69
C GLY A 58 9.76 11.04 -12.71
N PHE A 59 8.69 11.04 -13.52
CA PHE A 59 7.80 9.88 -13.61
C PHE A 59 8.33 8.76 -14.50
N THR A 60 9.14 9.06 -15.53
CA THR A 60 9.67 8.03 -16.45
C THR A 60 10.95 7.38 -15.94
N TRP A 61 11.87 8.16 -15.38
CA TRP A 61 13.19 7.68 -14.94
C TRP A 61 13.47 7.91 -13.45
N GLY A 62 12.86 8.92 -12.84
CA GLY A 62 13.11 9.27 -11.44
C GLY A 62 12.39 8.40 -10.42
N GLY A 63 11.58 7.42 -10.86
CA GLY A 63 10.84 6.54 -9.95
C GLY A 63 9.75 7.26 -9.13
N TRP A 64 9.35 8.46 -9.54
CA TRP A 64 8.28 9.18 -8.87
C TRP A 64 6.96 8.46 -9.09
N VAL A 65 6.29 8.18 -7.98
CA VAL A 65 4.99 7.51 -7.97
C VAL A 65 3.93 8.42 -7.37
N THR A 66 2.71 8.29 -7.87
CA THR A 66 1.58 9.01 -7.26
C THR A 66 1.32 8.50 -5.85
N GLY A 67 0.75 9.34 -4.98
CA GLY A 67 0.46 8.95 -3.60
C GLY A 67 -0.43 7.70 -3.49
N GLY A 68 -1.30 7.46 -4.47
CA GLY A 68 -2.09 6.23 -4.55
C GLY A 68 -1.25 4.98 -4.81
N THR A 69 -0.29 5.06 -5.73
CA THR A 69 0.65 3.98 -6.03
C THR A 69 1.58 3.72 -4.85
N ALA A 70 2.11 4.77 -4.21
CA ALA A 70 2.96 4.64 -3.02
C ALA A 70 2.24 3.90 -1.89
N ARG A 71 0.97 4.22 -1.61
CA ARG A 71 0.15 3.53 -0.60
C ARG A 71 -0.09 2.06 -0.95
N LYS A 72 -0.37 1.76 -2.21
CA LYS A 72 -0.53 0.36 -2.66
C LYS A 72 0.75 -0.43 -2.51
N ASN A 73 1.89 0.14 -2.91
CA ASN A 73 3.18 -0.51 -2.76
C ASN A 73 3.50 -0.78 -1.28
N SER A 74 3.33 0.21 -0.40
CA SER A 74 3.53 0.02 1.05
C SER A 74 2.61 -1.05 1.64
N ALA A 75 1.34 -1.08 1.24
CA ALA A 75 0.40 -2.11 1.71
C ALA A 75 0.81 -3.51 1.22
N THR A 76 1.27 -3.63 -0.02
CA THR A 76 1.73 -4.90 -0.60
C THR A 76 3.00 -5.38 0.09
N GLU A 77 3.99 -4.51 0.29
CA GLU A 77 5.23 -4.83 1.00
C GLU A 77 4.96 -5.25 2.46
N THR A 78 4.08 -4.54 3.14
CA THR A 78 3.67 -4.90 4.51
C THR A 78 2.99 -6.27 4.54
N SER A 79 2.06 -6.52 3.61
CA SER A 79 1.36 -7.80 3.51
C SER A 79 2.31 -8.95 3.19
N SER A 80 3.27 -8.76 2.30
CA SER A 80 4.27 -9.78 1.96
C SER A 80 5.25 -10.02 3.10
N GLY A 81 5.67 -8.99 3.82
CA GLY A 81 6.50 -9.11 5.02
C GLY A 81 5.82 -9.93 6.12
N ILE A 82 4.55 -9.63 6.40
CA ILE A 82 3.73 -10.39 7.35
C ILE A 82 3.58 -11.86 6.89
N ALA A 83 3.31 -12.08 5.60
CA ALA A 83 3.18 -13.42 5.05
C ALA A 83 4.46 -14.23 5.23
N THR A 84 5.61 -13.65 4.92
CA THR A 84 6.90 -14.31 5.10
C THR A 84 7.17 -14.67 6.57
N ALA A 85 6.89 -13.75 7.49
CA ALA A 85 7.09 -13.99 8.92
C ALA A 85 6.15 -15.06 9.49
N LEU A 86 4.92 -15.16 8.96
CA LEU A 86 3.91 -16.11 9.45
C LEU A 86 3.89 -17.45 8.67
N THR A 87 4.67 -17.59 7.61
CA THR A 87 4.74 -18.85 6.84
C THR A 87 5.09 -20.06 7.70
N PRO A 88 6.09 -20.03 8.61
CA PRO A 88 6.39 -21.15 9.50
C PRO A 88 5.21 -21.54 10.39
N TYR A 89 4.48 -20.54 10.91
CA TYR A 89 3.28 -20.78 11.70
C TYR A 89 2.18 -21.48 10.91
N CYS A 90 1.95 -21.06 9.65
CA CYS A 90 0.97 -21.72 8.78
C CYS A 90 1.35 -23.18 8.50
N VAL A 91 2.62 -23.45 8.20
CA VAL A 91 3.13 -24.82 7.98
C VAL A 91 2.96 -25.69 9.23
N GLU A 92 3.27 -25.16 10.41
CA GLU A 92 3.08 -25.89 11.67
C GLU A 92 1.60 -26.17 11.95
N LYS A 93 0.73 -25.18 11.70
CA LYS A 93 -0.71 -25.34 11.82
C LYS A 93 -1.24 -26.41 10.86
N SER A 94 -0.70 -26.49 9.64
CA SER A 94 -1.09 -27.54 8.69
C SER A 94 -0.70 -28.94 9.13
N LYS A 95 0.39 -29.10 9.87
CA LYS A 95 0.82 -30.40 10.43
C LYS A 95 0.00 -30.84 11.64
N SER A 96 -0.44 -29.88 12.45
CA SER A 96 -1.22 -30.14 13.65
C SER A 96 -2.72 -30.32 13.38
N ASP A 97 -3.18 -30.06 12.17
CA ASP A 97 -4.59 -30.18 11.79
C ASP A 97 -4.98 -31.66 11.62
N PRO A 98 -6.02 -32.16 12.31
CA PRO A 98 -6.53 -33.52 12.16
C PRO A 98 -6.94 -33.85 10.70
N LEU A 99 -7.38 -32.87 9.93
CA LEU A 99 -7.81 -33.01 8.55
C LEU A 99 -6.69 -32.79 7.54
N SER A 100 -5.45 -32.58 8.00
CA SER A 100 -4.31 -32.29 7.14
C SER A 100 -4.15 -33.27 5.99
N ALA A 101 -4.28 -34.57 6.23
CA ALA A 101 -4.10 -35.60 5.20
C ALA A 101 -5.09 -35.43 4.04
N ALA A 102 -6.36 -35.16 4.33
CA ALA A 102 -7.38 -34.93 3.30
C ALA A 102 -7.12 -33.66 2.49
N VAL A 103 -6.76 -32.55 3.19
CA VAL A 103 -6.46 -31.29 2.56
C VAL A 103 -5.20 -31.37 1.69
N LEU A 104 -4.18 -32.13 2.11
CA LEU A 104 -2.96 -32.34 1.32
C LEU A 104 -3.22 -33.16 0.05
N VAL A 105 -4.14 -34.14 0.09
CA VAL A 105 -4.57 -34.86 -1.11
C VAL A 105 -5.29 -33.92 -2.07
N GLU A 106 -6.20 -33.10 -1.55
CA GLU A 106 -6.88 -32.07 -2.36
C GLU A 106 -5.88 -31.08 -2.98
N LEU A 107 -4.89 -30.63 -2.19
CA LEU A 107 -3.85 -29.72 -2.61
C LEU A 107 -2.99 -30.29 -3.75
N LYS A 108 -2.65 -31.61 -3.69
CA LYS A 108 -1.94 -32.31 -4.78
C LYS A 108 -2.74 -32.40 -6.07
N ALA A 109 -4.02 -32.66 -5.94
CA ALA A 109 -4.94 -32.80 -7.09
C ALA A 109 -5.28 -31.44 -7.74
N ALA A 110 -5.18 -30.36 -6.97
CA ALA A 110 -5.56 -29.02 -7.43
C ALA A 110 -4.52 -28.39 -8.35
N GLY A 111 -5.02 -27.59 -9.30
CA GLY A 111 -4.15 -26.76 -10.15
C GLY A 111 -3.48 -25.62 -9.38
N PRO A 112 -2.36 -25.07 -9.90
CA PRO A 112 -1.55 -24.08 -9.20
C PRO A 112 -2.31 -22.83 -8.72
N TYR A 113 -3.33 -22.43 -9.48
CA TYR A 113 -4.13 -21.24 -9.15
C TYR A 113 -5.18 -21.47 -8.07
N SER A 114 -5.51 -22.72 -7.78
CA SER A 114 -6.57 -23.09 -6.81
C SER A 114 -6.00 -23.46 -5.42
N ARG A 115 -4.72 -23.78 -5.35
CA ARG A 115 -4.08 -24.29 -4.14
C ARG A 115 -4.11 -23.32 -2.97
N SER A 116 -3.81 -22.04 -3.22
CA SER A 116 -3.88 -21.01 -2.16
C SER A 116 -5.30 -20.89 -1.57
N GLY A 117 -6.33 -21.03 -2.41
CA GLY A 117 -7.73 -21.03 -1.95
C GLY A 117 -8.08 -22.24 -1.05
N ILE A 118 -7.46 -23.39 -1.26
CA ILE A 118 -7.62 -24.56 -0.39
C ILE A 118 -7.00 -24.30 0.99
N VAL A 119 -5.79 -23.69 1.02
CA VAL A 119 -5.11 -23.30 2.26
C VAL A 119 -5.92 -22.26 3.04
N GLU A 120 -6.57 -21.31 2.33
CA GLU A 120 -7.47 -20.34 2.95
C GLU A 120 -8.71 -21.02 3.58
N LYS A 121 -9.36 -21.93 2.85
CA LYS A 121 -10.53 -22.67 3.32
C LYS A 121 -10.21 -23.57 4.50
N ALA A 122 -9.04 -24.18 4.53
CA ALA A 122 -8.56 -24.97 5.66
C ALA A 122 -8.28 -24.10 6.91
N GLY A 123 -8.24 -22.78 6.76
CA GLY A 123 -7.99 -21.86 7.88
C GLY A 123 -6.53 -21.76 8.30
N TRP A 124 -5.60 -22.40 7.56
CA TRP A 124 -4.17 -22.38 7.91
C TRP A 124 -3.54 -20.99 7.69
N ALA A 125 -4.07 -20.23 6.75
CA ALA A 125 -3.64 -18.87 6.42
C ALA A 125 -4.35 -17.77 7.22
N THR A 126 -5.03 -18.12 8.31
CA THR A 126 -5.68 -17.13 9.18
C THR A 126 -4.72 -16.75 10.30
N PRO A 127 -4.20 -15.50 10.33
CA PRO A 127 -3.32 -15.02 11.39
C PRO A 127 -4.02 -15.01 12.75
N LEU A 128 -3.24 -15.11 13.83
CA LEU A 128 -3.77 -14.99 15.18
C LEU A 128 -4.44 -13.63 15.39
N GLY A 129 -5.69 -13.65 15.86
CA GLY A 129 -6.48 -12.44 16.11
C GLY A 129 -7.12 -11.82 14.85
N ALA A 130 -7.05 -12.49 13.70
CA ALA A 130 -7.77 -12.09 12.48
C ALA A 130 -8.95 -13.02 12.21
N ASP A 131 -10.07 -12.44 11.75
CA ASP A 131 -11.27 -13.19 11.37
C ASP A 131 -11.23 -13.69 9.91
N LYS A 132 -10.27 -13.19 9.14
CA LYS A 132 -10.17 -13.50 7.71
C LYS A 132 -8.80 -14.03 7.34
N PRO A 133 -8.73 -14.97 6.38
CA PRO A 133 -7.46 -15.47 5.89
C PRO A 133 -6.69 -14.36 5.15
N ASN A 134 -5.38 -14.46 5.19
CA ASN A 134 -4.48 -13.58 4.46
C ASN A 134 -4.01 -14.30 3.17
N THR A 135 -4.41 -13.78 2.02
CA THR A 135 -4.12 -14.39 0.71
C THR A 135 -2.61 -14.47 0.42
N ALA A 136 -1.82 -13.47 0.84
CA ALA A 136 -0.38 -13.51 0.67
C ALA A 136 0.26 -14.62 1.53
N LEU A 137 -0.22 -14.80 2.76
CA LEU A 137 0.19 -15.90 3.64
C LEU A 137 -0.24 -17.25 3.08
N ALA A 138 -1.46 -17.37 2.54
CA ALA A 138 -1.94 -18.61 1.92
C ALA A 138 -1.04 -19.06 0.78
N LYS A 139 -0.63 -18.11 -0.07
CA LYS A 139 0.28 -18.37 -1.19
C LYS A 139 1.68 -18.78 -0.72
N SER A 140 2.26 -18.09 0.26
CA SER A 140 3.57 -18.43 0.81
C SER A 140 3.55 -19.80 1.50
N CYS A 141 2.49 -20.08 2.25
CA CYS A 141 2.27 -21.34 2.94
C CYS A 141 2.10 -22.52 1.95
N GLU A 142 1.30 -22.34 0.92
CA GLU A 142 1.10 -23.32 -0.15
C GLU A 142 2.44 -23.69 -0.82
N LEU A 143 3.26 -22.68 -1.14
CA LEU A 143 4.58 -22.91 -1.73
C LEU A 143 5.50 -23.74 -0.82
N GLU A 144 5.51 -23.49 0.49
CA GLU A 144 6.32 -24.28 1.43
C GLU A 144 5.79 -25.69 1.62
N ILE A 145 4.48 -25.86 1.76
CA ILE A 145 3.87 -27.19 1.90
C ILE A 145 4.13 -28.02 0.64
N THR A 146 3.99 -27.45 -0.54
CA THR A 146 4.18 -28.18 -1.81
C THR A 146 5.62 -28.60 -2.06
N LYS A 147 6.62 -27.96 -1.48
CA LYS A 147 8.02 -28.42 -1.53
C LYS A 147 8.25 -29.74 -0.80
N THR A 148 7.40 -30.07 0.16
CA THR A 148 7.53 -31.26 1.00
C THR A 148 6.58 -32.40 0.57
N LEU A 149 5.73 -32.18 -0.46
CA LEU A 149 4.79 -33.14 -1.02
C LEU A 149 5.38 -33.96 -2.17
#